data_97e066937d461c0aa4506092d692036b
#
_entry.id   97e066937d461c0aa4506092d692036b
#
_cell.length_a   1.000
_cell.length_b   1.000
_cell.length_c   1.000
_cell.angle_alpha   90.00
_cell.angle_beta   90.00
_cell.angle_gamma   90.00
#
_symmetry.space_group_name_H-M   'P 1'
#
loop_
_entity.id
_entity.type
_entity.pdbx_description
1 polymer ?
#
loop_
_entity_poly.entity_id
_entity_poly.type
_entity_poly.pdbx_seq_one_letter_code
_entity_poly.pdbx_strand_id
1 'polypeptide(L)'
;MYKRQDVDCELLKSCTISKLSPGTKINPHNGDIDSLRLHFPVVTDACAWLSVRGRKRTWRVGELFAFHDHDKHWAQHHGLKDRIVVILDYSLSQLEWAKGITIEKWEEELAI
;
A
#
# COMPACT_ATOMS: atom_id res chain seq x y z
N MET A 1 24.77 3.00 13.49
CA MET A 1 24.16 3.20 13.06
C MET A 1 23.12 3.27 12.70
N TYR A 2 22.51 3.27 12.80
CA TYR A 2 21.59 3.35 12.16
C TYR A 2 20.94 4.60 11.79
N LYS A 3 21.51 5.69 11.33
CA LYS A 3 21.04 6.98 10.94
C LYS A 3 20.17 6.94 9.71
N ARG A 4 20.48 6.06 8.81
CA ARG A 4 19.68 5.90 7.61
C ARG A 4 18.29 5.45 7.91
N GLN A 5 18.15 4.58 8.89
CA GLN A 5 16.83 4.13 9.30
C GLN A 5 16.03 5.26 9.92
N ASP A 6 16.71 6.13 10.68
CA ASP A 6 16.04 7.27 11.28
C ASP A 6 15.49 8.20 10.20
N VAL A 7 16.27 8.44 9.14
CA VAL A 7 15.81 9.28 8.04
C VAL A 7 14.59 8.68 7.38
N ASP A 8 14.59 7.37 7.15
CA ASP A 8 13.44 6.70 6.54
C ASP A 8 12.22 6.79 7.44
N CYS A 9 12.39 6.66 8.74
CA CYS A 9 11.30 6.82 9.69
C CYS A 9 10.73 8.24 9.70
N GLU A 10 11.57 9.23 9.49
CA GLU A 10 11.12 10.62 9.43
C GLU A 10 10.20 10.89 8.24
N LEU A 11 10.38 10.15 7.15
CA LEU A 11 9.56 10.30 5.95
C LEU A 11 8.25 9.53 6.05
N LEU A 12 8.14 8.65 7.01
CA LEU A 12 6.95 7.82 7.20
C LEU A 12 5.83 8.64 7.83
N LYS A 13 4.70 8.74 7.15
CA LYS A 13 3.53 9.44 7.65
C LYS A 13 2.74 8.60 8.64
N SER A 14 2.58 7.33 8.35
CA SER A 14 1.83 6.42 9.20
C SER A 14 2.22 4.97 8.94
N CYS A 15 1.99 4.15 9.96
CA CYS A 15 2.15 2.71 9.88
C CYS A 15 0.94 2.10 10.57
N THR A 16 0.15 1.32 9.83
CA THR A 16 -1.06 0.71 10.36
C THR A 16 -1.11 -0.76 10.00
N ILE A 17 -1.81 -1.52 10.83
CA ILE A 17 -2.13 -2.90 10.52
C ILE A 17 -3.58 -2.94 10.11
N SER A 18 -3.83 -3.41 8.90
CA SER A 18 -5.17 -3.46 8.32
C SER A 18 -5.65 -4.90 8.20
N LYS A 19 -6.82 -5.17 8.76
CA LYS A 19 -7.46 -6.47 8.65
C LYS A 19 -8.70 -6.33 7.79
N LEU A 20 -8.80 -7.19 6.78
CA LEU A 20 -9.99 -7.29 5.94
C LEU A 20 -10.60 -8.66 6.17
N SER A 21 -11.79 -8.68 6.75
CA SER A 21 -12.49 -9.93 7.09
C SER A 21 -13.26 -10.48 5.90
N PRO A 22 -13.48 -11.80 5.85
CA PRO A 22 -14.31 -12.38 4.80
C PRO A 22 -15.68 -11.73 4.72
N GLY A 23 -16.17 -11.53 3.50
CA GLY A 23 -17.45 -10.90 3.25
C GLY A 23 -17.44 -9.38 3.26
N THR A 24 -16.30 -8.76 3.50
CA THR A 24 -16.18 -7.30 3.59
C THR A 24 -15.88 -6.71 2.22
N LYS A 25 -16.43 -5.53 1.97
CA LYS A 25 -16.12 -4.72 0.80
C LYS A 25 -15.71 -3.33 1.26
N ILE A 26 -14.62 -2.83 0.70
CA ILE A 26 -14.21 -1.43 0.84
C ILE A 26 -14.63 -0.72 -0.44
N ASN A 27 -15.53 0.25 -0.32
CA ASN A 27 -16.07 0.95 -1.47
C ASN A 27 -15.01 1.79 -2.18
N PRO A 28 -15.15 1.99 -3.50
CA PRO A 28 -14.23 2.82 -4.25
C PRO A 28 -14.09 4.21 -3.64
N HIS A 29 -12.86 4.66 -3.47
CA HIS A 29 -12.57 5.97 -2.90
C HIS A 29 -11.20 6.44 -3.34
N ASN A 30 -10.94 7.73 -3.13
CA ASN A 30 -9.63 8.34 -3.35
C ASN A 30 -9.09 8.77 -2.00
N GLY A 31 -7.82 8.51 -1.75
CA GLY A 31 -7.17 8.90 -0.51
C GLY A 31 -6.36 10.18 -0.65
N ASP A 32 -5.30 10.26 0.13
CA ASP A 32 -4.44 11.45 0.23
C ASP A 32 -3.58 11.62 -1.02
N ILE A 33 -3.58 12.83 -1.58
CA ILE A 33 -2.83 13.14 -2.80
C ILE A 33 -1.30 13.10 -2.60
N ASP A 34 -0.83 13.30 -1.39
CA ASP A 34 0.61 13.28 -1.08
C ASP A 34 1.02 11.98 -0.38
N SER A 35 0.37 10.87 -0.68
CA SER A 35 0.68 9.62 -0.01
C SER A 35 1.01 8.50 -0.99
N LEU A 36 2.20 7.95 -0.84
CA LEU A 36 2.57 6.68 -1.45
C LEU A 36 2.28 5.61 -0.40
N ARG A 37 1.39 4.69 -0.73
CA ARG A 37 0.95 3.65 0.19
C ARG A 37 1.59 2.32 -0.18
N LEU A 38 2.33 1.73 0.77
CA LEU A 38 2.93 0.42 0.61
C LEU A 38 2.13 -0.61 1.40
N HIS A 39 1.85 -1.75 0.77
CA HIS A 39 1.22 -2.88 1.43
C HIS A 39 2.23 -3.99 1.62
N PHE A 40 2.38 -4.42 2.85
CA PHE A 40 3.24 -5.55 3.22
C PHE A 40 2.33 -6.67 3.73
N PRO A 41 1.97 -7.64 2.88
CA PRO A 41 1.03 -8.71 3.27
C PRO A 41 1.65 -9.67 4.27
N VAL A 42 0.91 -9.95 5.35
CA VAL A 42 1.35 -10.85 6.41
C VAL A 42 0.50 -12.12 6.43
N VAL A 43 -0.82 -11.96 6.33
CA VAL A 43 -1.76 -13.08 6.21
C VAL A 43 -2.65 -12.78 5.02
N THR A 44 -2.79 -13.72 4.12
CA THR A 44 -3.55 -13.50 2.90
C THR A 44 -4.57 -14.60 2.65
N ASP A 45 -5.49 -14.29 1.75
CA ASP A 45 -6.47 -15.22 1.24
C ASP A 45 -6.58 -14.95 -0.26
N ALA A 46 -6.51 -15.99 -1.08
CA ALA A 46 -6.51 -15.84 -2.53
C ALA A 46 -7.79 -15.22 -3.07
N CYS A 47 -8.87 -15.23 -2.29
CA CYS A 47 -10.15 -14.66 -2.71
C CYS A 47 -10.36 -13.24 -2.20
N ALA A 48 -9.34 -12.63 -1.61
CA ALA A 48 -9.34 -11.22 -1.27
C ALA A 48 -8.52 -10.47 -2.31
N TRP A 49 -9.04 -9.35 -2.80
CA TRP A 49 -8.35 -8.60 -3.85
C TRP A 49 -8.57 -7.10 -3.72
N LEU A 50 -7.65 -6.38 -4.31
CA LEU A 50 -7.62 -4.92 -4.36
C LEU A 50 -7.66 -4.48 -5.82
N SER A 51 -8.43 -3.45 -6.11
CA SER A 51 -8.43 -2.81 -7.42
C SER A 51 -7.88 -1.40 -7.28
N VAL A 52 -6.89 -1.06 -8.09
CA VAL A 52 -6.34 0.29 -8.16
C VAL A 52 -6.34 0.71 -9.61
N ARG A 53 -7.01 1.80 -9.91
CA ARG A 53 -7.17 2.31 -11.27
C ARG A 53 -7.72 1.24 -12.22
N GLY A 54 -8.62 0.41 -11.72
CA GLY A 54 -9.22 -0.66 -12.49
C GLY A 54 -8.39 -1.92 -12.64
N ARG A 55 -7.23 -1.97 -12.03
CA ARG A 55 -6.36 -3.15 -12.07
C ARG A 55 -6.51 -3.94 -10.78
N LYS A 56 -6.87 -5.20 -10.89
CA LYS A 56 -7.03 -6.08 -9.74
C LYS A 56 -5.72 -6.72 -9.35
N ARG A 57 -5.52 -6.88 -8.05
CA ARG A 57 -4.39 -7.58 -7.49
C ARG A 57 -4.80 -8.30 -6.22
N THR A 58 -4.32 -9.53 -6.04
CA THR A 58 -4.41 -10.22 -4.75
C THR A 58 -3.19 -9.88 -3.91
N TRP A 59 -3.30 -10.09 -2.60
CA TRP A 59 -2.16 -9.94 -1.71
C TRP A 59 -1.47 -11.28 -1.56
N ARG A 60 -0.13 -11.29 -1.62
CA ARG A 60 0.68 -12.49 -1.41
C ARG A 60 1.72 -12.22 -0.35
N VAL A 61 1.86 -13.15 0.59
CA VAL A 61 2.82 -12.99 1.69
C VAL A 61 4.22 -12.73 1.14
N GLY A 62 4.85 -11.66 1.65
CA GLY A 62 6.20 -11.30 1.26
C GLY A 62 6.31 -10.52 -0.05
N GLU A 63 5.23 -10.32 -0.78
CA GLU A 63 5.25 -9.53 -2.01
C GLU A 63 4.76 -8.11 -1.73
N LEU A 64 5.70 -7.23 -1.48
CA LEU A 64 5.44 -5.81 -1.25
C LEU A 64 4.97 -5.15 -2.54
N PHE A 65 3.97 -4.29 -2.45
CA PHE A 65 3.59 -3.44 -3.58
C PHE A 65 3.17 -2.06 -3.08
N ALA A 66 3.14 -1.11 -4.01
CA ALA A 66 2.83 0.27 -3.68
C ALA A 66 1.89 0.88 -4.72
N PHE A 67 1.14 1.88 -4.29
CA PHE A 67 0.32 2.69 -5.17
C PHE A 67 0.11 4.07 -4.56
N HIS A 68 -0.31 5.03 -5.41
CA HIS A 68 -0.68 6.35 -4.93
C HIS A 68 -2.02 6.25 -4.23
N ASP A 69 -2.08 6.66 -2.98
CA ASP A 69 -3.31 6.59 -2.21
C ASP A 69 -4.45 7.39 -2.83
N HIS A 70 -4.11 8.43 -3.60
CA HIS A 70 -5.11 9.27 -4.27
C HIS A 70 -5.75 8.58 -5.47
N ASP A 71 -5.13 7.57 -6.06
CA ASP A 71 -5.72 6.81 -7.14
C ASP A 71 -6.94 6.05 -6.63
N LYS A 72 -7.99 6.04 -7.43
CA LYS A 72 -9.23 5.37 -7.03
C LYS A 72 -8.98 3.90 -6.80
N HIS A 73 -9.35 3.42 -5.62
CA HIS A 73 -9.12 2.03 -5.25
C HIS A 73 -10.25 1.51 -4.38
N TRP A 74 -10.42 0.19 -4.40
CA TRP A 74 -11.42 -0.51 -3.62
C TRP A 74 -11.00 -1.97 -3.43
N ALA A 75 -11.64 -2.66 -2.48
CA ALA A 75 -11.26 -4.00 -2.14
C ALA A 75 -12.49 -4.85 -1.83
N GLN A 76 -12.34 -6.16 -1.99
CA GLN A 76 -13.40 -7.11 -1.67
C GLN A 76 -12.79 -8.43 -1.22
N HIS A 77 -13.48 -9.11 -0.32
CA HIS A 77 -13.00 -10.36 0.25
C HIS A 77 -14.10 -11.42 0.18
N HIS A 78 -13.90 -12.41 -0.67
CA HIS A 78 -14.84 -13.53 -0.83
C HIS A 78 -14.31 -14.83 -0.22
N GLY A 79 -13.23 -14.76 0.55
CA GLY A 79 -12.56 -15.93 1.08
C GLY A 79 -13.05 -16.37 2.45
N LEU A 80 -12.21 -17.11 3.16
CA LEU A 80 -12.55 -17.76 4.41
C LEU A 80 -11.73 -17.27 5.59
N LYS A 81 -10.56 -16.70 5.38
CA LYS A 81 -9.72 -16.23 6.48
C LYS A 81 -9.35 -14.76 6.29
N ASP A 82 -9.04 -14.10 7.40
CA ASP A 82 -8.70 -12.68 7.37
C ASP A 82 -7.48 -12.39 6.50
N ARG A 83 -7.52 -11.27 5.79
CA ARG A 83 -6.35 -10.69 5.13
C ARG A 83 -5.77 -9.63 6.06
N ILE A 84 -4.50 -9.77 6.40
CA ILE A 84 -3.80 -8.83 7.28
C ILE A 84 -2.59 -8.29 6.54
N VAL A 85 -2.50 -6.96 6.45
CA VAL A 85 -1.37 -6.29 5.82
C VAL A 85 -0.87 -5.19 6.74
N VAL A 86 0.43 -4.93 6.68
CA VAL A 86 1.01 -3.72 7.26
C VAL A 86 1.00 -2.66 6.17
N ILE A 87 0.42 -1.51 6.46
CA ILE A 87 0.33 -0.41 5.52
C ILE A 87 1.27 0.70 5.98
N LEU A 88 2.18 1.08 5.09
CA LEU A 88 3.11 2.18 5.31
C LEU A 88 2.78 3.30 4.35
N ASP A 89 2.55 4.50 4.88
CA ASP A 89 2.29 5.68 4.06
C ASP A 89 3.47 6.63 4.13
N TYR A 90 3.99 7.02 2.97
CA TYR A 90 5.07 7.97 2.84
C TYR A 90 4.61 9.21 2.10
N SER A 91 5.16 10.36 2.47
CA SER A 91 4.93 11.59 1.71
C SER A 91 5.67 11.52 0.38
N LEU A 92 4.95 11.62 -0.74
CA LEU A 92 5.54 11.60 -2.07
C LEU A 92 6.49 12.77 -2.28
N SER A 93 6.08 13.97 -1.86
CA SER A 93 6.91 15.16 -2.02
C SER A 93 8.21 15.05 -1.24
N GLN A 94 8.17 14.47 -0.05
CA GLN A 94 9.36 14.27 0.76
C GLN A 94 10.28 13.21 0.16
N LEU A 95 9.71 12.13 -0.37
CA LEU A 95 10.50 11.09 -1.02
C LEU A 95 11.25 11.63 -2.24
N GLU A 96 10.58 12.41 -3.07
CA GLU A 96 11.22 13.00 -4.24
C GLU A 96 12.34 13.93 -3.83
N TRP A 97 12.10 14.77 -2.84
CA TRP A 97 13.09 15.74 -2.39
C TRP A 97 14.27 15.09 -1.69
N ALA A 98 14.01 14.16 -0.77
CA ALA A 98 15.05 13.61 0.09
C ALA A 98 15.81 12.44 -0.53
N LYS A 99 15.16 11.66 -1.40
CA LYS A 99 15.72 10.42 -1.94
C LYS A 99 15.96 10.48 -3.44
N GLY A 100 15.50 11.51 -4.12
CA GLY A 100 15.61 11.59 -5.57
C GLY A 100 14.79 10.54 -6.29
N ILE A 101 13.75 10.02 -5.65
CA ILE A 101 12.89 9.01 -6.23
C ILE A 101 11.69 9.69 -6.86
N THR A 102 11.50 9.50 -8.16
CA THR A 102 10.35 10.07 -8.87
C THR A 102 9.15 9.15 -8.78
N ILE A 103 7.98 9.70 -9.06
CA ILE A 103 6.74 8.93 -9.12
C ILE A 103 6.84 7.84 -10.17
N GLU A 104 7.40 8.14 -11.33
CA GLU A 104 7.56 7.19 -12.42
C GLU A 104 8.39 5.99 -12.00
N LYS A 105 9.46 6.22 -11.25
CA LYS A 105 10.33 5.15 -10.80
C LYS A 105 9.58 4.20 -9.85
N TRP A 106 8.78 4.76 -8.96
CA TRP A 106 7.96 3.95 -8.07
C TRP A 106 6.96 3.11 -8.85
N GLU A 107 6.32 3.69 -9.85
CA GLU A 107 5.34 2.98 -10.66
C GLU A 107 5.97 1.82 -11.43
N GLU A 108 7.20 1.98 -11.89
CA GLU A 108 7.90 0.91 -12.61
C GLU A 108 8.28 -0.26 -11.70
N GLU A 109 8.73 0.02 -10.49
CA GLU A 109 9.31 -1.00 -9.63
C GLU A 109 8.31 -1.67 -8.68
N LEU A 110 7.41 -0.91 -8.08
CA LEU A 110 6.56 -1.40 -7.01
C LEU A 110 5.07 -1.28 -7.27
N ALA A 111 4.66 -0.46 -8.21
CA ALA A 111 3.23 -0.21 -8.43
C ALA A 111 2.49 -1.43 -8.94
N ILE A 112 1.23 -1.43 -8.67
CA ILE A 112 0.31 -2.43 -9.20
C ILE A 112 0.22 -2.30 -10.72
#